data_291ed03338b4e19d94828894adba5e0a
#
_entry.id   291ed03338b4e19d94828894adba5e0a
#
_cell.length_a   1.000
_cell.length_b   1.000
_cell.length_c   1.000
_cell.angle_alpha   90.00
_cell.angle_beta   90.00
_cell.angle_gamma   90.00
#
_symmetry.space_group_name_H-M   'P 1'
#
loop_
_entity.id
_entity.type
_entity.pdbx_description
1 polymer ?
#
loop_
_entity_poly.entity_id
_entity_poly.type
_entity_poly.pdbx_seq_one_letter_code
_entity_poly.pdbx_strand_id
1 'polypeptide(L)'
;MAILGLQGVRGGTGTTSITAALAWALQLLGETVLVVDASPDNMLRFFFNVDYRHKAGWARALIDGNDWRDAGLRYTSHIDLLPFGQLTPGERENIDQLQTTLAPMAGMVQKLHQQGDHRWLLIDLPDGFSPLTRSLIDVCD
;
A
#
# COMPACT_ATOMS: atom_id res chain seq x y z
N MET A 1 -7.22 9.08 -14.46
CA MET A 1 -6.65 8.16 -13.47
C MET A 1 -5.72 8.92 -12.55
N ALA A 2 -5.85 8.76 -11.25
CA ALA A 2 -5.09 9.54 -10.28
C ALA A 2 -4.40 8.63 -9.26
N ILE A 3 -3.20 9.01 -8.84
CA ILE A 3 -2.46 8.42 -7.75
C ILE A 3 -2.46 9.40 -6.59
N LEU A 4 -3.06 9.02 -5.47
CA LEU A 4 -3.12 9.84 -4.27
C LEU A 4 -2.37 9.17 -3.13
N GLY A 5 -1.44 9.88 -2.54
CA GLY A 5 -0.77 9.45 -1.31
C GLY A 5 -1.38 10.15 -0.11
N LEU A 6 -1.64 9.40 0.95
CA LEU A 6 -2.13 9.92 2.21
C LEU A 6 -1.08 9.70 3.28
N GLN A 7 -0.72 10.78 3.98
CA GLN A 7 0.30 10.72 5.01
C GLN A 7 -0.13 11.54 6.23
N GLY A 8 0.03 10.96 7.41
CA GLY A 8 -0.22 11.66 8.66
C GLY A 8 0.99 12.48 9.11
N VAL A 9 0.72 13.50 9.92
CA VAL A 9 1.78 14.33 10.51
C VAL A 9 2.39 13.63 11.71
N ARG A 10 1.60 12.83 12.43
CA ARG A 10 2.03 12.06 13.61
C ARG A 10 1.19 10.79 13.72
N GLY A 11 1.81 9.68 14.17
CA GLY A 11 1.17 8.47 14.64
C GLY A 11 0.01 7.97 13.80
N GLY A 12 0.26 7.46 12.67
CA GLY A 12 -0.54 7.18 11.53
C GLY A 12 -1.85 6.42 11.59
N THR A 13 -2.45 6.12 12.73
CA THR A 13 -3.69 5.34 12.77
C THR A 13 -4.86 6.06 12.09
N GLY A 14 -4.94 7.39 12.23
CA GLY A 14 -5.97 8.19 11.57
C GLY A 14 -5.84 8.19 10.05
N THR A 15 -4.61 8.19 9.54
CA THR A 15 -4.35 8.19 8.09
C THR A 15 -4.86 6.91 7.44
N THR A 16 -4.61 5.76 8.07
CA THR A 16 -5.04 4.46 7.56
C THR A 16 -6.56 4.37 7.46
N SER A 17 -7.28 4.80 8.49
CA SER A 17 -8.74 4.80 8.46
C SER A 17 -9.31 5.79 7.44
N ILE A 18 -8.68 6.93 7.22
CA ILE A 18 -9.07 7.89 6.19
C ILE A 18 -8.85 7.30 4.80
N THR A 19 -7.74 6.63 4.57
CA THR A 19 -7.46 5.95 3.29
C THR A 19 -8.55 4.93 2.97
N ALA A 20 -8.91 4.10 3.94
CA ALA A 20 -9.98 3.13 3.79
C ALA A 20 -11.34 3.79 3.53
N ALA A 21 -11.65 4.85 4.26
CA ALA A 21 -12.90 5.59 4.07
C ALA A 21 -12.99 6.23 2.69
N LEU A 22 -11.87 6.76 2.18
CA LEU A 22 -11.82 7.35 0.84
C LEU A 22 -12.05 6.28 -0.23
N ALA A 23 -11.46 5.09 -0.08
CA ALA A 23 -11.69 3.99 -1.01
C ALA A 23 -13.17 3.61 -1.06
N TRP A 24 -13.83 3.53 0.08
CA TRP A 24 -15.26 3.26 0.16
C TRP A 24 -16.09 4.36 -0.49
N ALA A 25 -15.75 5.63 -0.24
CA ALA A 25 -16.46 6.76 -0.86
C ALA A 25 -16.35 6.72 -2.39
N LEU A 26 -15.16 6.43 -2.92
CA LEU A 26 -14.96 6.31 -4.36
C LEU A 26 -15.75 5.14 -4.94
N GLN A 27 -15.81 4.01 -4.25
CA GLN A 27 -16.63 2.86 -4.68
C GLN A 27 -18.09 3.23 -4.75
N LEU A 28 -18.61 3.97 -3.78
CA LEU A 28 -20.00 4.41 -3.79
C LEU A 28 -20.32 5.31 -4.99
N LEU A 29 -19.31 5.99 -5.53
CA LEU A 29 -19.44 6.77 -6.76
C LEU A 29 -19.24 5.94 -8.03
N GLY A 30 -19.10 4.62 -7.90
CA GLY A 30 -18.89 3.72 -9.04
C GLY A 30 -17.45 3.69 -9.55
N GLU A 31 -16.50 4.27 -8.83
CA GLU A 31 -15.10 4.28 -9.24
C GLU A 31 -14.37 3.00 -8.84
N THR A 32 -13.38 2.61 -9.63
CA THR A 32 -12.51 1.48 -9.31
C THR A 32 -11.25 1.98 -8.62
N VAL A 33 -10.85 1.28 -7.56
CA VAL A 33 -9.78 1.73 -6.66
C VAL A 33 -8.82 0.57 -6.38
N LEU A 34 -7.53 0.83 -6.49
CA LEU A 34 -6.49 0.00 -5.91
C LEU A 34 -5.94 0.72 -4.69
N VAL A 35 -5.97 0.06 -3.54
CA VAL A 35 -5.44 0.61 -2.30
C VAL A 35 -4.13 -0.10 -1.96
N VAL A 36 -3.06 0.65 -1.81
CA VAL A 36 -1.73 0.12 -1.51
C VAL A 36 -1.32 0.56 -0.10
N ASP A 37 -0.96 -0.41 0.73
CA ASP A 37 -0.40 -0.15 2.05
C ASP A 37 1.12 -0.04 1.95
N ALA A 38 1.66 1.16 2.14
CA ALA A 38 3.09 1.40 2.14
C ALA A 38 3.68 1.49 3.56
N SER A 39 2.86 1.27 4.59
CA SER A 39 3.30 1.31 5.98
C SER A 39 3.74 -0.05 6.49
N PRO A 40 4.94 -0.15 7.10
CA PRO A 40 5.41 -1.40 7.70
C PRO A 40 4.50 -1.96 8.81
N ASP A 41 3.60 -1.17 9.35
CA ASP A 41 2.64 -1.62 10.36
C ASP A 41 1.57 -2.55 9.78
N ASN A 42 1.38 -2.54 8.46
CA ASN A 42 0.48 -3.46 7.75
C ASN A 42 -0.95 -3.45 8.30
N MET A 43 -1.44 -2.25 8.68
CA MET A 43 -2.72 -2.10 9.36
C MET A 43 -3.90 -1.90 8.41
N LEU A 44 -3.65 -1.48 7.17
CA LEU A 44 -4.72 -1.17 6.22
C LEU A 44 -5.63 -2.38 5.95
N ARG A 45 -5.06 -3.58 5.93
CA ARG A 45 -5.78 -4.83 5.69
C ARG A 45 -6.96 -5.05 6.65
N PHE A 46 -6.86 -4.53 7.88
CA PHE A 46 -7.91 -4.72 8.88
C PHE A 46 -9.18 -3.93 8.57
N PHE A 47 -9.09 -2.93 7.71
CA PHE A 47 -10.26 -2.17 7.25
C PHE A 47 -10.95 -2.84 6.07
N PHE A 48 -10.39 -3.94 5.54
CA PHE A 48 -10.92 -4.65 4.37
C PHE A 48 -11.14 -6.15 4.66
N ASN A 49 -11.47 -6.48 5.89
CA ASN A 49 -11.82 -7.84 6.34
C ASN A 49 -10.77 -8.91 6.07
N VAL A 50 -9.49 -8.54 6.01
CA VAL A 50 -8.42 -9.50 5.86
C VAL A 50 -8.10 -10.12 7.22
N ASP A 51 -8.04 -11.45 7.27
CA ASP A 51 -7.71 -12.19 8.48
C ASP A 51 -6.34 -11.77 9.01
N TYR A 52 -6.21 -11.60 10.32
CA TYR A 52 -4.95 -11.19 10.94
C TYR A 52 -3.82 -12.19 10.68
N ARG A 53 -4.16 -13.47 10.40
CA ARG A 53 -3.18 -14.51 10.06
C ARG A 53 -2.65 -14.39 8.64
N HIS A 54 -3.27 -13.58 7.79
CA HIS A 54 -2.82 -13.35 6.43
C HIS A 54 -1.55 -12.50 6.46
N LYS A 55 -0.43 -13.09 6.08
CA LYS A 55 0.90 -12.45 6.20
C LYS A 55 1.45 -11.93 4.89
N ALA A 56 0.79 -12.24 3.78
CA ALA A 56 1.27 -11.85 2.45
C ALA A 56 1.09 -10.36 2.21
N GLY A 57 1.95 -9.81 1.38
CA GLY A 57 1.90 -8.44 0.93
C GLY A 57 3.03 -8.18 -0.06
N TRP A 58 3.04 -7.00 -0.68
CA TRP A 58 4.02 -6.67 -1.71
C TRP A 58 5.45 -6.59 -1.16
N ALA A 59 5.61 -6.02 0.04
CA ALA A 59 6.92 -5.91 0.67
C ALA A 59 7.43 -7.30 1.12
N ARG A 60 6.54 -8.10 1.70
CA ARG A 60 6.89 -9.49 2.06
C ARG A 60 7.32 -10.28 0.83
N ALA A 61 6.63 -10.11 -0.28
CA ALA A 61 6.98 -10.77 -1.53
C ALA A 61 8.36 -10.34 -2.04
N LEU A 62 8.66 -9.04 -2.03
CA LEU A 62 9.96 -8.53 -2.46
C LEU A 62 11.10 -9.05 -1.60
N ILE A 63 10.90 -9.11 -0.28
CA ILE A 63 11.91 -9.63 0.65
C ILE A 63 12.17 -11.12 0.39
N ASP A 64 11.12 -11.89 0.11
CA ASP A 64 11.20 -13.33 -0.11
C ASP A 64 11.57 -13.70 -1.55
N GLY A 65 11.69 -12.71 -2.45
CA GLY A 65 12.01 -12.97 -3.85
C GLY A 65 10.85 -13.51 -4.67
N ASN A 66 9.62 -13.30 -4.23
CA ASN A 66 8.40 -13.73 -4.90
C ASN A 66 7.80 -12.59 -5.76
N ASP A 67 6.85 -12.94 -6.61
CA ASP A 67 6.14 -11.94 -7.40
C ASP A 67 5.18 -11.15 -6.50
N TRP A 68 5.40 -9.84 -6.40
CA TRP A 68 4.57 -8.96 -5.58
C TRP A 68 3.11 -8.87 -6.05
N ARG A 69 2.85 -9.16 -7.34
CA ARG A 69 1.49 -9.12 -7.90
C ARG A 69 0.59 -10.18 -7.28
N ASP A 70 1.16 -11.30 -6.87
CA ASP A 70 0.41 -12.39 -6.24
C ASP A 70 -0.11 -12.03 -4.86
N ALA A 71 0.36 -10.92 -4.28
CA ALA A 71 -0.09 -10.45 -2.97
C ALA A 71 -1.37 -9.60 -3.04
N GLY A 72 -1.84 -9.26 -4.25
CA GLY A 72 -3.07 -8.49 -4.41
C GLY A 72 -4.31 -9.27 -4.00
N LEU A 73 -5.25 -8.57 -3.36
CA LEU A 73 -6.51 -9.14 -2.89
C LEU A 73 -7.69 -8.37 -3.46
N ARG A 74 -8.70 -9.08 -3.95
CA ARG A 74 -9.95 -8.44 -4.34
C ARG A 74 -10.88 -8.38 -3.13
N TYR A 75 -11.27 -7.16 -2.74
CA TYR A 75 -12.19 -6.97 -1.64
C TYR A 75 -13.63 -6.86 -2.15
N THR A 76 -13.88 -6.04 -3.17
CA THR A 76 -15.17 -5.92 -3.86
C THR A 76 -14.92 -5.89 -5.37
N SER A 77 -15.99 -5.81 -6.16
CA SER A 77 -15.84 -5.64 -7.62
C SER A 77 -15.16 -4.33 -8.00
N HIS A 78 -15.07 -3.36 -7.09
CA HIS A 78 -14.50 -2.03 -7.34
C HIS A 78 -13.24 -1.75 -6.53
N ILE A 79 -12.96 -2.51 -5.48
CA ILE A 79 -11.80 -2.28 -4.61
C ILE A 79 -10.87 -3.48 -4.61
N ASP A 80 -9.63 -3.26 -5.02
CA ASP A 80 -8.53 -4.21 -4.83
C ASP A 80 -7.56 -3.65 -3.79
N LEU A 81 -6.98 -4.53 -2.99
CA LEU A 81 -6.05 -4.19 -1.92
C LEU A 81 -4.69 -4.84 -2.17
N LEU A 82 -3.64 -4.07 -1.97
CA LEU A 82 -2.28 -4.60 -1.96
C LEU A 82 -1.66 -4.32 -0.58
N PRO A 83 -1.71 -5.31 0.34
CA PRO A 83 -1.15 -5.15 1.68
C PRO A 83 0.37 -5.01 1.65
N PHE A 84 0.94 -4.40 2.69
CA PHE A 84 2.39 -4.37 2.87
C PHE A 84 2.95 -5.77 3.10
N GLY A 85 2.30 -6.54 3.92
CA GLY A 85 2.78 -7.83 4.38
C GLY A 85 3.41 -7.75 5.76
N GLN A 86 3.52 -8.89 6.42
CA GLN A 86 4.05 -8.95 7.78
C GLN A 86 5.56 -9.05 7.78
N LEU A 87 6.20 -8.21 8.57
CA LEU A 87 7.64 -8.27 8.83
C LEU A 87 7.90 -9.07 10.11
N THR A 88 9.03 -9.79 10.13
CA THR A 88 9.53 -10.36 11.38
C THR A 88 10.02 -9.24 12.31
N PRO A 89 10.13 -9.48 13.64
CA PRO A 89 10.67 -8.47 14.55
C PRO A 89 12.05 -7.96 14.13
N GLY A 90 12.93 -8.85 13.67
CA GLY A 90 14.27 -8.45 13.21
C GLY A 90 14.22 -7.57 11.97
N GLU A 91 13.32 -7.86 11.04
CA GLU A 91 13.12 -7.01 9.85
C GLU A 91 12.57 -5.64 10.23
N ARG A 92 11.64 -5.56 11.19
CA ARG A 92 11.11 -4.28 11.66
C ARG A 92 12.19 -3.42 12.33
N GLU A 93 13.07 -4.03 13.14
CA GLU A 93 14.17 -3.32 13.77
C GLU A 93 15.18 -2.79 12.76
N ASN A 94 15.32 -3.47 11.63
CA ASN A 94 16.28 -3.13 10.59
C ASN A 94 15.58 -2.63 9.32
N ILE A 95 14.46 -1.95 9.47
CA ILE A 95 13.65 -1.49 8.32
C ILE A 95 14.46 -0.59 7.37
N ASP A 96 15.41 0.18 7.88
CA ASP A 96 16.25 1.05 7.06
C ASP A 96 17.11 0.25 6.08
N GLN A 97 17.50 -0.97 6.46
CA GLN A 97 18.28 -1.85 5.59
C GLN A 97 17.46 -2.45 4.46
N LEU A 98 16.14 -2.45 4.61
CA LEU A 98 15.22 -2.96 3.59
C LEU A 98 14.87 -1.93 2.52
N GLN A 99 15.30 -0.68 2.67
CA GLN A 99 14.95 0.40 1.74
C GLN A 99 15.33 0.07 0.30
N THR A 100 16.52 -0.49 0.08
CA THR A 100 16.98 -0.89 -1.25
C THR A 100 16.10 -2.00 -1.84
N THR A 101 15.73 -2.98 -1.02
CA THR A 101 14.86 -4.10 -1.43
C THR A 101 13.47 -3.61 -1.81
N LEU A 102 12.94 -2.62 -1.11
CA LEU A 102 11.58 -2.11 -1.30
C LEU A 102 11.51 -0.96 -2.32
N ALA A 103 12.65 -0.37 -2.68
CA ALA A 103 12.70 0.77 -3.60
C ALA A 103 12.00 0.54 -4.95
N PRO A 104 11.99 -0.67 -5.55
CA PRO A 104 11.28 -0.90 -6.80
C PRO A 104 9.78 -0.60 -6.78
N MET A 105 9.17 -0.49 -5.59
CA MET A 105 7.72 -0.28 -5.48
C MET A 105 7.24 0.99 -6.18
N ALA A 106 8.02 2.07 -6.15
CA ALA A 106 7.64 3.31 -6.84
C ALA A 106 7.46 3.09 -8.35
N GLY A 107 8.37 2.36 -8.99
CA GLY A 107 8.24 2.01 -10.39
C GLY A 107 7.08 1.05 -10.65
N MET A 108 6.81 0.14 -9.73
CA MET A 108 5.67 -0.77 -9.82
C MET A 108 4.34 -0.01 -9.77
N VAL A 109 4.24 0.99 -8.91
CA VAL A 109 3.05 1.86 -8.80
C VAL A 109 2.82 2.58 -10.14
N GLN A 110 3.86 3.12 -10.75
CA GLN A 110 3.76 3.77 -12.05
C GLN A 110 3.27 2.81 -13.13
N LYS A 111 3.76 1.56 -13.13
CA LYS A 111 3.32 0.55 -14.08
C LYS A 111 1.85 0.20 -13.89
N LEU A 112 1.40 0.06 -12.64
CA LEU A 112 -0.01 -0.20 -12.34
C LEU A 112 -0.88 0.95 -12.83
N HIS A 113 -0.43 2.17 -12.65
CA HIS A 113 -1.12 3.36 -13.14
C HIS A 113 -1.22 3.34 -14.67
N GLN A 114 -0.14 3.01 -15.37
CA GLN A 114 -0.10 2.97 -16.83
C GLN A 114 -0.98 1.86 -17.41
N GLN A 115 -1.14 0.75 -16.71
CA GLN A 115 -2.00 -0.34 -17.14
C GLN A 115 -3.48 0.04 -17.14
N GLY A 116 -3.88 1.01 -16.30
CA GLY A 116 -5.21 1.56 -16.34
C GLY A 116 -6.33 0.67 -15.82
N ASP A 117 -6.02 -0.35 -15.04
CA ASP A 117 -7.02 -1.29 -14.50
C ASP A 117 -7.91 -0.64 -13.43
N HIS A 118 -7.45 0.44 -12.82
CA HIS A 118 -8.17 1.19 -11.78
C HIS A 118 -8.18 2.67 -12.11
N ARG A 119 -9.28 3.36 -11.79
CA ARG A 119 -9.37 4.81 -11.99
C ARG A 119 -8.62 5.57 -10.91
N TRP A 120 -8.50 4.99 -9.72
CA TRP A 120 -7.81 5.59 -8.58
C TRP A 120 -6.84 4.61 -7.98
N LEU A 121 -5.69 5.12 -7.59
CA LEU A 121 -4.71 4.36 -6.83
C LEU A 121 -4.41 5.17 -5.56
N LEU A 122 -4.75 4.60 -4.41
CA LEU A 122 -4.53 5.23 -3.10
C LEU A 122 -3.36 4.57 -2.42
N ILE A 123 -2.43 5.36 -1.91
CA ILE A 123 -1.27 4.86 -1.17
C ILE A 123 -1.35 5.35 0.27
N ASP A 124 -1.43 4.40 1.20
CA ASP A 124 -1.35 4.71 2.63
C ASP A 124 0.13 4.77 3.03
N LEU A 125 0.65 5.99 3.19
CA LEU A 125 2.05 6.24 3.44
C LEU A 125 2.34 6.20 4.94
N PRO A 126 3.52 5.69 5.34
CA PRO A 126 3.95 5.78 6.74
C PRO A 126 4.35 7.21 7.10
N ASP A 127 4.45 7.47 8.40
CA ASP A 127 4.98 8.74 8.87
C ASP A 127 6.45 8.89 8.48
N GLY A 128 6.89 10.13 8.33
CA GLY A 128 8.29 10.43 8.04
C GLY A 128 8.62 10.39 6.55
N PHE A 129 9.92 10.48 6.25
CA PHE A 129 10.43 10.65 4.89
C PHE A 129 11.55 9.66 4.59
N SER A 130 11.30 8.36 4.77
CA SER A 130 12.24 7.33 4.32
C SER A 130 12.44 7.42 2.79
N PRO A 131 13.55 6.88 2.24
CA PRO A 131 13.75 6.87 0.79
C PRO A 131 12.58 6.27 0.02
N LEU A 132 11.99 5.18 0.51
CA LEU A 132 10.81 4.58 -0.10
C LEU A 132 9.62 5.56 -0.10
N THR A 133 9.35 6.19 1.04
CA THR A 133 8.23 7.14 1.16
C THR A 133 8.40 8.30 0.20
N ARG A 134 9.61 8.87 0.09
CA ARG A 134 9.90 9.95 -0.85
C ARG A 134 9.68 9.51 -2.29
N SER A 135 10.14 8.32 -2.65
CA SER A 135 9.94 7.77 -4.00
C SER A 135 8.47 7.61 -4.34
N LEU A 136 7.66 7.17 -3.37
CA LEU A 136 6.22 7.02 -3.56
C LEU A 136 5.50 8.37 -3.65
N ILE A 137 5.92 9.35 -2.86
CA ILE A 137 5.39 10.72 -2.95
C ILE A 137 5.64 11.29 -4.35
N ASP A 138 6.81 11.05 -4.91
CA ASP A 138 7.19 11.57 -6.23
C ASP A 138 6.33 11.01 -7.36
N VAL A 139 5.72 9.84 -7.21
CA VAL A 139 4.83 9.26 -8.23
C VAL A 139 3.37 9.64 -8.03
N CYS A 140 3.03 10.30 -6.95
CA CYS A 140 1.68 10.80 -6.71
C CYS A 140 1.37 12.01 -7.60
N ASP A 141 0.10 12.17 -7.93
CA ASP A 141 -0.37 13.33 -8.68
C ASP A 141 -0.47 14.61 -7.85
#